data_b0812b589677a2d7a9856adc868f3816
#
_entry.id   b0812b589677a2d7a9856adc868f3816
#
_cell.length_a   1.000
_cell.length_b   1.000
_cell.length_c   1.000
_cell.angle_alpha   90.00
_cell.angle_beta   90.00
_cell.angle_gamma   90.00
#
_symmetry.space_group_name_H-M   'P 1'
#
loop_
_entity.id
_entity.type
_entity.pdbx_description
1 polymer ?
#
loop_
_entity_poly.entity_id
_entity_poly.type
_entity_poly.pdbx_seq_one_letter_code
_entity_poly.pdbx_strand_id
1 'polypeptide(L)'
;HKEYRRQRQMCIRDRQMSIPVELSLVGSGCDLRLRRWPVQEVETLRQHRTIIKKQIIGNDRPLVTTHQAKIFDLTFTIHKQQAHAFYVTIRGHFVTFDWRNNTLSIETSAKAKVIPDRPQIQLPDQHQLSIRLLVDRTSIEVFINGGLISGSFCYLPNGYTHPVVMSSYTGDQLVENFELYQLDSVWKNK
;
A
#
# COMPACT_ATOMS: atom_id res chain seq x y z
N HIS A 1 -1.33 9.30 37.40
CA HIS A 1 -1.81 10.27 36.37
C HIS A 1 -1.07 10.28 35.04
N LYS A 2 0.10 9.63 34.90
CA LYS A 2 0.84 9.54 33.62
C LYS A 2 0.30 8.44 32.67
N GLU A 3 -0.31 7.40 33.20
CA GLU A 3 -0.87 6.28 32.39
C GLU A 3 -2.12 6.70 31.62
N TYR A 4 -2.99 7.52 32.21
CA TYR A 4 -4.17 8.05 31.50
C TYR A 4 -3.86 8.94 30.30
N ARG A 5 -2.69 9.61 30.29
CA ARG A 5 -2.25 10.38 29.12
C ARG A 5 -1.78 9.48 27.97
N ARG A 6 -1.15 8.33 28.28
CA ARG A 6 -0.74 7.34 27.25
C ARG A 6 -1.97 6.67 26.61
N GLN A 7 -2.95 6.30 27.41
CA GLN A 7 -4.22 5.76 26.89
C GLN A 7 -4.99 6.77 26.02
N ARG A 8 -5.03 8.05 26.39
CA ARG A 8 -5.64 9.08 25.54
C ARG A 8 -4.91 9.27 24.20
N GLN A 9 -3.59 9.17 24.17
CA GLN A 9 -2.84 9.21 22.92
C GLN A 9 -3.05 7.95 22.06
N MET A 10 -3.18 6.78 22.66
CA MET A 10 -3.57 5.56 21.97
C MET A 10 -5.00 5.68 21.42
N CYS A 11 -5.98 6.10 22.21
CA CYS A 11 -7.37 6.24 21.77
C CYS A 11 -7.56 7.24 20.61
N ILE A 12 -6.71 8.24 20.46
CA ILE A 12 -6.75 9.16 19.32
C ILE A 12 -6.16 8.52 18.07
N ARG A 13 -5.13 7.67 18.19
CA ARG A 13 -4.57 6.88 17.10
C ARG A 13 -5.48 5.73 16.67
N ASP A 14 -6.17 5.12 17.62
CA ASP A 14 -7.03 3.96 17.40
C ASP A 14 -8.43 4.32 16.86
N ARG A 15 -8.71 5.60 16.62
CA ARG A 15 -9.98 6.06 16.02
C ARG A 15 -9.95 6.16 14.51
N GLN A 16 -8.85 5.82 13.88
CA GLN A 16 -8.78 5.77 12.44
C GLN A 16 -9.41 4.45 11.96
N MET A 17 -10.54 4.55 11.30
CA MET A 17 -11.18 3.38 10.70
C MET A 17 -10.49 3.01 9.40
N SER A 18 -10.25 1.72 9.19
CA SER A 18 -9.84 1.20 7.90
C SER A 18 -10.98 1.37 6.87
N ILE A 19 -10.62 1.30 5.60
CA ILE A 19 -11.60 1.26 4.52
C ILE A 19 -12.52 0.04 4.71
N PRO A 20 -13.84 0.17 4.48
CA PRO A 20 -14.76 -0.97 4.55
C PRO A 20 -14.31 -2.10 3.63
N VAL A 21 -14.32 -3.32 4.15
CA VAL A 21 -13.91 -4.51 3.41
C VAL A 21 -14.99 -5.59 3.48
N GLU A 22 -15.14 -6.29 2.39
CA GLU A 22 -15.90 -7.53 2.29
C GLU A 22 -15.05 -8.69 2.80
N LEU A 23 -15.64 -9.54 3.63
CA LEU A 23 -15.01 -10.75 4.12
C LEU A 23 -15.59 -11.95 3.40
N SER A 24 -14.74 -12.78 2.83
CA SER A 24 -15.16 -14.04 2.20
C SER A 24 -14.17 -15.16 2.49
N LEU A 25 -14.64 -16.38 2.44
CA LEU A 25 -13.79 -17.56 2.56
C LEU A 25 -13.46 -18.09 1.16
N VAL A 26 -12.18 -18.38 0.93
CA VAL A 26 -11.67 -18.88 -0.34
C VAL A 26 -10.90 -20.16 -0.10
N GLY A 27 -11.04 -21.12 -1.00
CA GLY A 27 -10.43 -22.46 -0.87
C GLY A 27 -11.42 -23.50 -0.34
N SER A 28 -10.92 -24.67 -0.02
CA SER A 28 -11.73 -25.77 0.51
C SER A 28 -10.91 -26.61 1.51
N GLY A 29 -11.59 -27.28 2.42
CA GLY A 29 -10.97 -28.18 3.39
C GLY A 29 -9.92 -27.46 4.25
N CYS A 30 -8.71 -28.01 4.33
CA CYS A 30 -7.61 -27.49 5.13
C CYS A 30 -6.97 -26.21 4.55
N ASP A 31 -7.28 -25.86 3.30
CA ASP A 31 -6.74 -24.67 2.61
C ASP A 31 -7.71 -23.48 2.66
N LEU A 32 -8.71 -23.53 3.52
CA LEU A 32 -9.68 -22.45 3.68
C LEU A 32 -8.99 -21.21 4.24
N ARG A 33 -9.09 -20.07 3.53
CA ARG A 33 -8.45 -18.79 3.88
C ARG A 33 -9.46 -17.67 3.91
N LEU A 34 -9.29 -16.76 4.86
CA LEU A 34 -10.07 -15.53 4.92
C LEU A 34 -9.51 -14.55 3.88
N ARG A 35 -10.39 -14.10 2.99
CA ARG A 35 -10.13 -13.03 2.04
C ARG A 35 -10.73 -11.73 2.57
N ARG A 36 -9.99 -10.64 2.49
CA ARG A 36 -10.44 -9.28 2.78
C ARG A 36 -10.26 -8.43 1.53
N TRP A 37 -11.34 -7.89 0.99
CA TRP A 37 -11.27 -7.07 -0.22
C TRP A 37 -12.07 -5.78 -0.02
N PRO A 38 -11.60 -4.63 -0.54
CA PRO A 38 -12.38 -3.39 -0.46
C PRO A 38 -13.76 -3.57 -1.06
N VAL A 39 -14.76 -3.01 -0.41
CA VAL A 39 -16.15 -3.02 -0.92
C VAL A 39 -16.22 -2.37 -2.29
N GLN A 40 -17.15 -2.81 -3.13
CA GLN A 40 -17.26 -2.36 -4.51
C GLN A 40 -17.58 -0.85 -4.62
N GLU A 41 -18.21 -0.27 -3.62
CA GLU A 41 -18.53 1.15 -3.55
C GLU A 41 -17.29 2.05 -3.65
N VAL A 42 -16.12 1.59 -3.22
CA VAL A 42 -14.85 2.32 -3.38
C VAL A 42 -14.56 2.61 -4.84
N GLU A 43 -14.97 1.73 -5.75
CA GLU A 43 -14.72 1.90 -7.19
C GLU A 43 -15.58 3.01 -7.82
N THR A 44 -16.72 3.33 -7.20
CA THR A 44 -17.57 4.45 -7.65
C THR A 44 -16.92 5.82 -7.43
N LEU A 45 -15.90 5.88 -6.55
CA LEU A 45 -15.14 7.10 -6.28
C LEU A 45 -14.00 7.32 -7.25
N ARG A 46 -13.71 6.36 -8.14
CA ARG A 46 -12.59 6.44 -9.08
C ARG A 46 -12.82 7.51 -10.13
N GLN A 47 -11.84 8.40 -10.24
CA GLN A 47 -11.73 9.45 -11.26
C GLN A 47 -10.40 9.25 -12.00
N HIS A 48 -10.08 10.07 -12.93
CA HIS A 48 -8.80 10.17 -13.66
C HIS A 48 -7.89 8.93 -13.56
N ARG A 49 -7.91 8.14 -14.61
CA ARG A 49 -7.15 6.88 -14.69
C ARG A 49 -5.82 7.07 -15.41
N THR A 50 -4.73 6.61 -14.79
CA THR A 50 -3.43 6.43 -15.46
C THR A 50 -3.17 4.94 -15.64
N ILE A 51 -2.80 4.53 -16.85
CA ILE A 51 -2.53 3.11 -17.17
C ILE A 51 -1.13 2.97 -17.73
N ILE A 52 -0.39 1.98 -17.23
CA ILE A 52 0.85 1.49 -17.83
C ILE A 52 0.74 -0.02 -17.95
N LYS A 53 0.73 -0.52 -19.19
CA LYS A 53 0.52 -1.96 -19.43
C LYS A 53 1.69 -2.80 -18.90
N LYS A 54 2.93 -2.34 -19.19
CA LYS A 54 4.14 -3.07 -18.84
C LYS A 54 5.33 -2.12 -18.80
N GLN A 55 6.13 -2.23 -17.75
CA GLN A 55 7.37 -1.45 -17.62
C GLN A 55 8.41 -2.22 -16.79
N ILE A 56 9.66 -2.15 -17.23
CA ILE A 56 10.81 -2.59 -16.44
C ILE A 56 11.32 -1.39 -15.65
N ILE A 57 11.44 -1.56 -14.35
CA ILE A 57 11.83 -0.54 -13.38
C ILE A 57 13.17 -0.94 -12.78
N GLY A 58 14.12 -0.03 -12.78
CA GLY A 58 15.42 -0.16 -12.15
C GLY A 58 15.65 0.95 -11.12
N ASN A 59 16.80 0.91 -10.47
CA ASN A 59 17.22 1.99 -9.59
C ASN A 59 17.47 3.30 -10.36
N ASP A 60 18.03 3.19 -11.54
CA ASP A 60 18.32 4.27 -12.49
C ASP A 60 17.15 4.62 -13.42
N ARG A 61 16.11 3.78 -13.43
CA ARG A 61 14.92 3.90 -14.28
C ARG A 61 13.64 3.76 -13.43
N PRO A 62 13.38 4.68 -12.49
CA PRO A 62 12.16 4.64 -11.70
C PRO A 62 10.95 4.98 -12.56
N LEU A 63 9.80 4.40 -12.21
CA LEU A 63 8.52 4.87 -12.72
C LEU A 63 8.06 6.02 -11.83
N VAL A 64 7.83 7.18 -12.44
CA VAL A 64 7.33 8.37 -11.74
C VAL A 64 6.00 8.76 -12.35
N THR A 65 4.95 8.80 -11.53
CA THR A 65 3.63 9.23 -11.99
C THR A 65 3.54 10.75 -12.06
N THR A 66 2.81 11.27 -13.03
CA THR A 66 2.58 12.72 -13.17
C THR A 66 1.50 13.24 -12.22
N HIS A 67 0.66 12.36 -11.65
CA HIS A 67 -0.45 12.74 -10.79
C HIS A 67 -0.02 12.91 -9.34
N GLN A 68 -0.36 14.07 -8.77
CA GLN A 68 -0.21 14.38 -7.34
C GLN A 68 -1.52 14.13 -6.59
N ALA A 69 -2.14 12.98 -6.82
CA ALA A 69 -3.38 12.65 -6.14
C ALA A 69 -3.16 12.53 -4.62
N LYS A 70 -4.03 13.20 -3.84
CA LYS A 70 -4.01 13.11 -2.37
C LYS A 70 -4.62 11.82 -1.87
N ILE A 71 -5.60 11.30 -2.58
CA ILE A 71 -6.33 10.09 -2.27
C ILE A 71 -6.41 9.30 -3.57
N PHE A 72 -5.97 8.05 -3.56
CA PHE A 72 -5.92 7.25 -4.78
C PHE A 72 -6.01 5.75 -4.53
N ASP A 73 -6.44 5.05 -5.55
CA ASP A 73 -6.47 3.60 -5.66
C ASP A 73 -5.45 3.18 -6.72
N LEU A 74 -4.47 2.41 -6.32
CA LEU A 74 -3.37 1.97 -7.17
C LEU A 74 -3.38 0.44 -7.24
N THR A 75 -3.45 -0.09 -8.45
CA THR A 75 -3.30 -1.53 -8.71
C THR A 75 -2.14 -1.78 -9.64
N PHE A 76 -1.41 -2.86 -9.41
CA PHE A 76 -0.34 -3.32 -10.28
C PHE A 76 0.03 -4.77 -9.98
N THR A 77 0.74 -5.37 -10.91
CA THR A 77 1.32 -6.70 -10.77
C THR A 77 2.83 -6.57 -10.80
N ILE A 78 3.52 -7.24 -9.85
CA ILE A 78 4.97 -7.33 -9.83
C ILE A 78 5.42 -8.76 -10.02
N HIS A 79 6.53 -8.94 -10.75
CA HIS A 79 7.13 -10.25 -10.98
C HIS A 79 8.46 -10.31 -10.25
N LYS A 80 8.57 -11.18 -9.24
CA LYS A 80 9.81 -11.40 -8.51
C LYS A 80 10.90 -11.84 -9.47
N GLN A 81 11.90 -10.99 -9.64
CA GLN A 81 13.05 -11.21 -10.49
C GLN A 81 14.34 -11.22 -9.67
N GLN A 82 15.43 -10.72 -10.22
CA GLN A 82 16.73 -10.65 -9.55
C GLN A 82 16.87 -9.50 -8.55
N ALA A 83 15.92 -8.56 -8.51
CA ALA A 83 15.94 -7.46 -7.57
C ALA A 83 15.88 -7.97 -6.11
N HIS A 84 16.61 -7.33 -5.21
CA HIS A 84 16.55 -7.65 -3.78
C HIS A 84 15.34 -7.02 -3.11
N ALA A 85 14.95 -5.84 -3.56
CA ALA A 85 13.78 -5.14 -3.03
C ALA A 85 13.12 -4.27 -4.11
N PHE A 86 11.84 -4.02 -3.90
CA PHE A 86 11.03 -3.12 -4.70
C PHE A 86 10.34 -2.12 -3.78
N TYR A 87 10.35 -0.87 -4.19
CA TYR A 87 9.81 0.25 -3.41
C TYR A 87 8.70 0.95 -4.15
N VAL A 88 7.62 1.22 -3.42
CA VAL A 88 6.59 2.18 -3.83
C VAL A 88 6.64 3.35 -2.87
N THR A 89 7.14 4.49 -3.34
CA THR A 89 7.23 5.71 -2.53
C THR A 89 5.95 6.51 -2.67
N ILE A 90 5.29 6.75 -1.54
CA ILE A 90 4.03 7.48 -1.42
C ILE A 90 4.20 8.56 -0.38
N ARG A 91 4.22 9.84 -0.76
CA ARG A 91 4.35 11.00 0.15
C ARG A 91 5.51 10.87 1.15
N GLY A 92 6.66 10.37 0.70
CA GLY A 92 7.81 10.14 1.56
C GLY A 92 7.71 8.92 2.48
N HIS A 93 6.69 8.07 2.31
CA HIS A 93 6.60 6.75 2.92
C HIS A 93 7.03 5.71 1.90
N PHE A 94 7.80 4.73 2.34
CA PHE A 94 8.28 3.64 1.50
C PHE A 94 7.47 2.38 1.81
N VAL A 95 6.67 1.93 0.86
CA VAL A 95 6.10 0.59 0.86
C VAL A 95 7.17 -0.32 0.26
N THR A 96 7.82 -1.12 1.09
CA THR A 96 8.99 -1.93 0.74
C THR A 96 8.61 -3.40 0.62
N PHE A 97 8.84 -3.98 -0.54
CA PHE A 97 8.78 -5.41 -0.79
C PHE A 97 10.21 -5.95 -0.75
N ASP A 98 10.59 -6.61 0.32
CA ASP A 98 11.90 -7.25 0.48
C ASP A 98 11.80 -8.70 0.01
N TRP A 99 12.39 -9.00 -1.15
CA TRP A 99 12.35 -10.32 -1.75
C TRP A 99 13.28 -11.33 -1.09
N ARG A 100 14.31 -10.87 -0.38
CA ARG A 100 15.22 -11.77 0.34
C ARG A 100 14.57 -12.37 1.56
N ASN A 101 13.79 -11.57 2.26
CA ASN A 101 13.08 -11.98 3.47
C ASN A 101 11.61 -12.34 3.22
N ASN A 102 11.12 -12.17 1.98
CA ASN A 102 9.71 -12.30 1.61
C ASN A 102 8.80 -11.49 2.55
N THR A 103 9.14 -10.22 2.79
CA THR A 103 8.37 -9.35 3.67
C THR A 103 7.94 -8.06 2.98
N LEU A 104 6.81 -7.53 3.43
CA LEU A 104 6.36 -6.18 3.12
C LEU A 104 6.39 -5.36 4.40
N SER A 105 6.96 -4.17 4.31
CA SER A 105 6.96 -3.19 5.39
C SER A 105 6.63 -1.80 4.86
N ILE A 106 6.17 -0.91 5.75
CA ILE A 106 6.01 0.50 5.42
C ILE A 106 6.90 1.32 6.36
N GLU A 107 7.76 2.13 5.75
CA GLU A 107 8.69 3.00 6.45
C GLU A 107 8.37 4.46 6.15
N THR A 108 8.53 5.30 7.16
CA THR A 108 8.44 6.75 6.98
C THR A 108 9.83 7.33 6.81
N SER A 109 10.05 8.15 5.79
CA SER A 109 11.32 8.87 5.57
C SER A 109 11.57 9.96 6.62
N ALA A 110 10.54 10.34 7.36
CA ALA A 110 10.70 11.29 8.43
C ALA A 110 11.69 10.75 9.47
N LYS A 111 12.60 11.59 9.95
CA LYS A 111 13.47 11.39 11.12
C LYS A 111 12.69 11.02 12.41
N ALA A 112 11.54 10.39 12.24
CA ALA A 112 10.72 9.84 13.29
C ALA A 112 11.55 8.77 13.98
N LYS A 113 11.79 8.99 15.28
CA LYS A 113 12.37 8.03 16.20
C LYS A 113 11.89 6.65 15.83
N VAL A 114 12.84 5.78 15.56
CA VAL A 114 12.66 4.35 15.27
C VAL A 114 11.49 3.83 16.11
N ILE A 115 10.40 3.46 15.44
CA ILE A 115 9.38 2.64 16.07
C ILE A 115 10.02 1.24 16.10
N PRO A 116 10.34 0.70 17.28
CA PRO A 116 11.14 -0.53 17.39
C PRO A 116 10.51 -1.72 16.68
N ASP A 117 9.18 -1.78 16.65
CA ASP A 117 8.42 -2.87 16.00
C ASP A 117 7.74 -2.33 14.75
N ARG A 118 8.43 -2.41 13.62
CA ARG A 118 7.83 -2.14 12.32
C ARG A 118 6.93 -3.32 11.97
N PRO A 119 5.63 -3.12 11.81
CA PRO A 119 4.77 -4.22 11.37
C PRO A 119 5.25 -4.69 10.00
N GLN A 120 5.63 -5.96 9.95
CA GLN A 120 5.98 -6.65 8.72
C GLN A 120 4.88 -7.62 8.37
N ILE A 121 4.56 -7.68 7.10
CA ILE A 121 3.63 -8.67 6.54
C ILE A 121 4.47 -9.70 5.81
N GLN A 122 4.28 -10.97 6.14
CA GLN A 122 4.91 -12.06 5.41
C GLN A 122 4.29 -12.18 4.01
N LEU A 123 5.13 -12.13 2.99
CA LEU A 123 4.72 -12.34 1.60
C LEU A 123 4.75 -13.84 1.25
N PRO A 124 3.86 -14.31 0.36
CA PRO A 124 3.93 -15.67 -0.14
C PRO A 124 5.15 -15.82 -1.06
N ASP A 125 5.73 -17.01 -1.07
CA ASP A 125 6.82 -17.32 -2.01
C ASP A 125 6.23 -17.63 -3.40
N GLN A 126 5.86 -16.57 -4.09
CA GLN A 126 5.28 -16.62 -5.44
C GLN A 126 6.09 -15.74 -6.38
N HIS A 127 6.21 -16.17 -7.64
CA HIS A 127 6.91 -15.38 -8.65
C HIS A 127 6.18 -14.11 -9.06
N GLN A 128 4.88 -14.04 -8.83
CA GLN A 128 4.03 -12.93 -9.23
C GLN A 128 3.11 -12.57 -8.06
N LEU A 129 2.99 -11.28 -7.78
CA LEU A 129 2.06 -10.74 -6.80
C LEU A 129 1.18 -9.67 -7.46
N SER A 130 -0.12 -9.79 -7.28
CA SER A 130 -1.04 -8.71 -7.59
C SER A 130 -1.24 -7.83 -6.35
N ILE A 131 -1.08 -6.53 -6.53
CA ILE A 131 -1.07 -5.55 -5.42
C ILE A 131 -2.18 -4.53 -5.67
N ARG A 132 -2.93 -4.19 -4.63
CA ARG A 132 -3.79 -3.01 -4.60
C ARG A 132 -3.45 -2.18 -3.37
N LEU A 133 -3.22 -0.90 -3.57
CA LEU A 133 -2.97 0.07 -2.50
C LEU A 133 -4.10 1.10 -2.52
N LEU A 134 -4.85 1.20 -1.44
CA LEU A 134 -5.76 2.31 -1.22
C LEU A 134 -5.09 3.31 -0.30
N VAL A 135 -4.89 4.51 -0.79
CA VAL A 135 -4.16 5.57 -0.10
C VAL A 135 -5.11 6.69 0.26
N ASP A 136 -5.27 6.94 1.54
CA ASP A 136 -5.98 8.09 2.08
C ASP A 136 -4.97 9.11 2.65
N ARG A 137 -5.46 10.18 3.22
CA ARG A 137 -4.64 11.27 3.79
C ARG A 137 -3.70 10.80 4.89
N THR A 138 -4.11 9.80 5.65
CA THR A 138 -3.42 9.33 6.87
C THR A 138 -3.27 7.82 6.94
N SER A 139 -3.63 7.09 5.88
CA SER A 139 -3.50 5.63 5.83
C SER A 139 -3.11 5.10 4.46
N ILE A 140 -2.48 3.94 4.48
CA ILE A 140 -2.24 3.09 3.32
C ILE A 140 -2.78 1.72 3.65
N GLU A 141 -3.77 1.28 2.88
CA GLU A 141 -4.31 -0.07 2.94
C GLU A 141 -3.68 -0.90 1.83
N VAL A 142 -3.13 -2.04 2.17
CA VAL A 142 -2.48 -2.95 1.23
C VAL A 142 -3.28 -4.23 1.10
N PHE A 143 -3.54 -4.63 -0.13
CA PHE A 143 -4.20 -5.90 -0.46
C PHE A 143 -3.35 -6.63 -1.49
N ILE A 144 -2.99 -7.87 -1.20
CA ILE A 144 -2.14 -8.71 -2.03
C ILE A 144 -2.91 -9.95 -2.44
N ASN A 145 -2.76 -10.36 -3.70
CA ASN A 145 -3.38 -11.54 -4.29
C ASN A 145 -4.90 -11.60 -4.05
N GLY A 146 -5.58 -10.52 -4.44
CA GLY A 146 -7.02 -10.42 -4.30
C GLY A 146 -7.50 -10.33 -2.85
N GLY A 147 -6.63 -9.93 -1.90
CA GLY A 147 -6.98 -9.74 -0.49
C GLY A 147 -6.77 -10.97 0.39
N LEU A 148 -6.06 -11.99 -0.09
CA LEU A 148 -5.62 -13.12 0.73
C LEU A 148 -4.62 -12.66 1.80
N ILE A 149 -3.90 -11.59 1.53
CA ILE A 149 -3.02 -10.90 2.47
C ILE A 149 -3.43 -9.43 2.45
N SER A 150 -3.58 -8.84 3.62
CA SER A 150 -3.94 -7.43 3.73
C SER A 150 -3.35 -6.82 5.00
N GLY A 151 -3.12 -5.51 4.95
CA GLY A 151 -2.64 -4.73 6.09
C GLY A 151 -3.05 -3.27 5.98
N SER A 152 -3.22 -2.64 7.14
CA SER A 152 -3.56 -1.23 7.26
C SER A 152 -2.46 -0.51 8.01
N PHE A 153 -1.95 0.56 7.44
CA PHE A 153 -0.87 1.35 8.00
C PHE A 153 -1.32 2.80 8.16
N CYS A 154 -1.21 3.32 9.37
CA CYS A 154 -1.53 4.70 9.69
C CYS A 154 -0.26 5.53 9.79
N TYR A 155 -0.30 6.75 9.28
CA TYR A 155 0.80 7.69 9.33
C TYR A 155 0.31 9.13 9.58
N LEU A 156 1.19 9.98 10.03
CA LEU A 156 0.88 11.42 10.15
C LEU A 156 1.14 12.08 8.79
N PRO A 157 0.22 12.93 8.30
CA PRO A 157 0.44 13.67 7.06
C PRO A 157 1.69 14.54 7.19
N ASN A 158 2.61 14.42 6.26
CA ASN A 158 3.86 15.18 6.27
C ASN A 158 3.86 16.41 5.33
N GLY A 159 2.72 16.75 4.77
CA GLY A 159 2.57 17.89 3.86
C GLY A 159 3.19 17.70 2.47
N TYR A 160 3.90 16.62 2.22
CA TYR A 160 4.50 16.35 0.92
C TYR A 160 3.45 15.83 -0.08
N THR A 161 3.36 16.51 -1.21
CA THR A 161 2.58 16.06 -2.38
C THR A 161 3.54 15.62 -3.47
N HIS A 162 4.22 14.51 -3.24
CA HIS A 162 5.07 13.92 -4.27
C HIS A 162 4.27 12.95 -5.12
N PRO A 163 4.62 12.82 -6.41
CA PRO A 163 4.08 11.75 -7.24
C PRO A 163 4.41 10.39 -6.63
N VAL A 164 3.65 9.36 -7.00
CA VAL A 164 4.00 7.99 -6.68
C VAL A 164 5.25 7.62 -7.50
N VAL A 165 6.26 7.12 -6.80
CA VAL A 165 7.50 6.66 -7.43
C VAL A 165 7.67 5.17 -7.16
N MET A 166 7.93 4.40 -8.20
CA MET A 166 8.32 2.99 -8.06
C MET A 166 9.77 2.83 -8.47
N SER A 167 10.56 2.14 -7.67
CA SER A 167 11.97 1.84 -7.93
C SER A 167 12.33 0.44 -7.44
N SER A 168 13.43 -0.10 -7.94
CA SER A 168 13.96 -1.37 -7.46
C SER A 168 15.38 -1.20 -6.92
N TYR A 169 15.83 -2.13 -6.10
CA TYR A 169 17.17 -2.16 -5.54
C TYR A 169 17.90 -3.44 -5.97
N THR A 170 19.12 -3.29 -6.50
CA THR A 170 19.98 -4.39 -6.99
C THR A 170 19.30 -5.28 -8.04
N GLY A 171 18.90 -4.67 -9.14
CA GLY A 171 18.35 -5.37 -10.29
C GLY A 171 17.02 -4.80 -10.76
N ASP A 172 16.62 -5.26 -11.91
CA ASP A 172 15.39 -4.81 -12.55
C ASP A 172 14.16 -5.53 -11.97
N GLN A 173 13.04 -4.85 -12.01
CA GLN A 173 11.74 -5.34 -11.58
C GLN A 173 10.72 -5.13 -12.69
N LEU A 174 10.01 -6.18 -13.06
CA LEU A 174 8.90 -6.06 -14.01
C LEU A 174 7.63 -5.68 -13.27
N VAL A 175 7.00 -4.60 -13.73
CA VAL A 175 5.67 -4.15 -13.32
C VAL A 175 4.73 -4.23 -14.50
N GLU A 176 3.57 -4.83 -14.30
CA GLU A 176 2.51 -4.97 -15.30
C GLU A 176 1.17 -4.51 -14.72
N ASN A 177 0.24 -4.20 -15.61
CA ASN A 177 -1.14 -3.83 -15.28
C ASN A 177 -1.23 -2.71 -14.23
N PHE A 178 -0.33 -1.72 -14.33
CA PHE A 178 -0.36 -0.57 -13.45
C PHE A 178 -1.56 0.31 -13.81
N GLU A 179 -2.42 0.54 -12.82
CA GLU A 179 -3.55 1.46 -12.90
C GLU A 179 -3.61 2.31 -11.64
N LEU A 180 -3.60 3.60 -11.82
CA LEU A 180 -3.76 4.58 -10.74
C LEU A 180 -5.03 5.38 -11.01
N TYR A 181 -5.95 5.35 -10.06
CA TYR A 181 -7.17 6.14 -10.06
C TYR A 181 -7.11 7.17 -8.95
N GLN A 182 -7.35 8.43 -9.26
CA GLN A 182 -7.67 9.41 -8.25
C GLN A 182 -9.02 9.07 -7.64
N LEU A 183 -9.16 9.20 -6.33
CA LEU A 183 -10.45 9.01 -5.66
C LEU A 183 -11.07 10.34 -5.28
N ASP A 184 -12.38 10.43 -5.44
CA ASP A 184 -13.17 11.54 -4.91
C ASP A 184 -13.36 11.39 -3.40
N SER A 185 -13.62 12.52 -2.74
CA SER A 185 -14.01 12.51 -1.33
C SER A 185 -15.46 12.01 -1.20
N VAL A 186 -15.68 11.10 -0.24
CA VAL A 186 -17.04 10.70 0.17
C VAL A 186 -17.81 11.88 0.74
N TRP A 187 -17.09 12.82 1.34
CA TRP A 187 -17.67 14.05 1.88
C TRP A 187 -17.75 15.10 0.78
N LYS A 188 -18.90 15.21 0.14
CA LYS A 188 -19.18 16.37 -0.72
C LYS A 188 -19.29 17.57 0.21
N ASN A 189 -18.40 18.55 0.01
CA ASN A 189 -18.59 19.85 0.64
C ASN A 189 -19.96 20.37 0.23
N LYS A 190 -20.87 20.46 1.20
CA LYS A 190 -22.14 21.20 1.04
C LYS A 190 -21.83 22.67 1.11
#